data_2c09f0c32e3ae69a50913ecf6f65fd8b
#
_entry.id   2c09f0c32e3ae69a50913ecf6f65fd8b
#
_cell.length_a   1.000
_cell.length_b   1.000
_cell.length_c   1.000
_cell.angle_alpha   90.00
_cell.angle_beta   90.00
_cell.angle_gamma   90.00
#
_symmetry.space_group_name_H-M   'P 1'
#
loop_
_entity.id
_entity.type
_entity.pdbx_description
1 polymer ?
#
loop_
_entity_poly.entity_id
_entity_poly.type
_entity_poly.pdbx_seq_one_letter_code
_entity_poly.pdbx_strand_id
1 'polypeptide(L)'
;MMDRLLWGRHPSGPSTPGIPSIFGVLGLMLLSLLFLTACESETWNRSELLNPAVLTETDSDIARTFDQAMIVLPRSRGQEPLVGKLSDKAVRHQLAGLGPGRHYPTIVYMHGCTGMGRLTPMLAFAKAGFAVIAPNSFARRFRPLQCRASERTGGENIFVFDFRLVEISYALQRMAHLPWINNQRLFLVGTSEGGVAAALYRGEEFNARIISQWTCHGAPFIRGLAAPIGEPVLAIVRSDDPWYQPDRTAGQHGDCSTFFKTPKLSKSLVIDGGAAHDIWGHNGAMREALDFLRRH
;
A
#
# COMPACT_ATOMS: atom_id res chain seq x y z
N MET A 1 37.02 25.60 -52.21
CA MET A 1 38.31 25.00 -52.44
C MET A 1 38.13 23.55 -52.06
N MET A 2 37.72 22.68 -52.97
CA MET A 2 38.56 21.88 -53.89
C MET A 2 39.61 21.09 -53.07
N ASP A 3 39.70 19.77 -53.11
CA ASP A 3 39.60 18.78 -54.21
C ASP A 3 39.46 17.42 -53.57
N ARG A 4 38.64 16.47 -54.06
CA ARG A 4 38.90 15.47 -55.11
C ARG A 4 40.05 14.53 -54.77
N LEU A 5 39.97 13.24 -54.85
CA LEU A 5 39.62 12.14 -55.75
C LEU A 5 40.40 10.94 -55.22
N LEU A 6 40.26 9.68 -55.47
CA LEU A 6 39.76 8.79 -56.48
C LEU A 6 39.88 7.30 -56.05
N TRP A 7 38.96 6.48 -56.38
CA TRP A 7 38.94 5.18 -57.04
C TRP A 7 39.88 4.04 -56.65
N GLY A 8 39.29 2.89 -56.42
CA GLY A 8 39.89 1.58 -56.53
C GLY A 8 38.84 0.47 -56.52
N ARG A 9 38.23 0.16 -57.67
CA ARG A 9 37.48 -1.06 -57.86
C ARG A 9 38.46 -2.19 -58.17
N HIS A 10 38.22 -3.39 -57.59
CA HIS A 10 38.66 -4.68 -58.19
C HIS A 10 37.56 -5.75 -58.00
N PRO A 11 37.51 -6.74 -58.87
CA PRO A 11 36.29 -7.41 -59.26
C PRO A 11 35.99 -8.67 -58.46
N SER A 12 34.74 -8.99 -58.44
CA SER A 12 34.14 -10.17 -57.89
C SER A 12 34.52 -11.46 -58.66
N GLY A 13 35.04 -12.43 -57.94
CA GLY A 13 35.07 -13.83 -58.40
C GLY A 13 33.90 -14.58 -57.75
N PRO A 14 33.30 -15.57 -58.42
CA PRO A 14 32.13 -16.28 -57.88
C PRO A 14 32.57 -17.26 -56.81
N SER A 15 32.10 -17.09 -55.59
CA SER A 15 32.22 -18.09 -54.53
C SER A 15 31.12 -19.13 -54.68
N THR A 16 31.51 -20.36 -54.93
CA THR A 16 30.66 -21.53 -54.84
C THR A 16 30.10 -21.70 -53.43
N PRO A 17 28.83 -22.00 -53.26
CA PRO A 17 28.27 -22.29 -51.94
C PRO A 17 28.80 -23.64 -51.46
N GLY A 18 29.59 -23.60 -50.38
CA GLY A 18 30.02 -24.77 -49.64
C GLY A 18 28.82 -25.42 -48.96
N ILE A 19 28.58 -26.69 -49.24
CA ILE A 19 27.55 -27.50 -48.55
C ILE A 19 27.95 -27.61 -47.07
N PRO A 20 27.13 -27.18 -46.12
CA PRO A 20 27.45 -27.37 -44.70
C PRO A 20 27.48 -28.87 -44.38
N SER A 21 28.55 -29.34 -43.78
CA SER A 21 28.70 -30.73 -43.39
C SER A 21 27.59 -31.15 -42.44
N ILE A 22 26.97 -32.30 -42.74
CA ILE A 22 25.85 -32.89 -41.97
C ILE A 22 26.21 -33.02 -40.46
N PHE A 23 27.48 -33.15 -40.13
CA PHE A 23 27.97 -33.23 -38.75
C PHE A 23 27.83 -31.89 -37.96
N GLY A 24 27.87 -30.73 -38.60
CA GLY A 24 27.69 -29.45 -37.93
C GLY A 24 26.23 -29.20 -37.53
N VAL A 25 25.29 -29.66 -38.34
CA VAL A 25 23.85 -29.48 -38.09
C VAL A 25 23.36 -30.41 -36.97
N LEU A 26 23.87 -31.67 -36.93
CA LEU A 26 23.52 -32.59 -35.82
C LEU A 26 24.09 -32.09 -34.47
N GLY A 27 25.29 -31.50 -34.44
CA GLY A 27 25.89 -30.97 -33.25
C GLY A 27 25.12 -29.77 -32.69
N LEU A 28 24.62 -28.86 -33.52
CA LEU A 28 23.81 -27.75 -33.12
C LEU A 28 22.40 -28.15 -32.63
N MET A 29 21.78 -29.15 -33.24
CA MET A 29 20.49 -29.70 -32.80
C MET A 29 20.63 -30.42 -31.44
N LEU A 30 21.69 -31.16 -31.20
CA LEU A 30 21.93 -31.82 -29.92
C LEU A 30 22.24 -30.80 -28.79
N LEU A 31 22.96 -29.71 -29.08
CA LEU A 31 23.17 -28.66 -28.12
C LEU A 31 21.89 -27.89 -27.80
N SER A 32 21.03 -27.64 -28.77
CA SER A 32 19.73 -26.97 -28.54
C SER A 32 18.76 -27.85 -27.74
N LEU A 33 18.81 -29.17 -27.90
CA LEU A 33 18.02 -30.11 -27.11
C LEU A 33 18.48 -30.16 -25.63
N LEU A 34 19.79 -30.03 -25.37
CA LEU A 34 20.33 -29.99 -24.02
C LEU A 34 19.97 -28.69 -23.26
N PHE A 35 19.78 -27.59 -23.99
CA PHE A 35 19.32 -26.31 -23.35
C PHE A 35 17.80 -26.28 -23.08
N LEU A 36 17.01 -27.12 -23.78
CA LEU A 36 15.56 -27.18 -23.54
C LEU A 36 15.18 -28.04 -22.32
N THR A 37 16.09 -28.88 -21.82
CA THR A 37 15.84 -29.68 -20.61
C THR A 37 16.26 -28.97 -19.32
N ALA A 38 16.89 -27.80 -19.39
CA ALA A 38 17.29 -27.01 -18.23
C ALA A 38 16.25 -25.97 -17.76
N CYS A 39 15.13 -25.85 -18.45
CA CYS A 39 13.94 -25.17 -17.98
C CYS A 39 12.88 -26.20 -17.59
N GLU A 40 13.17 -27.07 -16.64
CA GLU A 40 12.11 -27.57 -15.78
C GLU A 40 11.61 -26.37 -15.00
N SER A 41 10.54 -25.75 -15.53
CA SER A 41 9.69 -24.92 -14.69
C SER A 41 9.29 -25.80 -13.52
N GLU A 42 9.81 -25.53 -12.33
CA GLU A 42 9.13 -26.00 -11.12
C GLU A 42 7.69 -25.53 -11.30
N THR A 43 6.84 -26.42 -11.76
CA THR A 43 5.41 -26.22 -11.77
C THR A 43 5.03 -26.20 -10.31
N TRP A 44 5.06 -25.01 -9.72
CA TRP A 44 4.51 -24.77 -8.41
C TRP A 44 3.09 -25.32 -8.46
N ASN A 45 2.91 -26.48 -7.85
CA ASN A 45 1.61 -27.12 -7.82
C ASN A 45 0.67 -26.21 -7.04
N ARG A 46 -0.23 -25.55 -7.76
CA ARG A 46 -1.19 -24.60 -7.20
C ARG A 46 -1.98 -25.22 -6.03
N SER A 47 -2.14 -26.54 -6.03
CA SER A 47 -2.75 -27.28 -4.93
C SER A 47 -1.87 -27.37 -3.66
N GLU A 48 -0.54 -27.33 -3.80
CA GLU A 48 0.37 -27.26 -2.65
C GLU A 48 0.41 -25.86 -2.04
N LEU A 49 0.35 -24.81 -2.86
CA LEU A 49 0.22 -23.43 -2.39
C LEU A 49 -1.13 -23.17 -1.71
N LEU A 50 -2.16 -23.94 -2.03
CA LEU A 50 -3.49 -23.84 -1.45
C LEU A 50 -3.75 -24.90 -0.36
N ASN A 51 -2.76 -25.73 -0.02
CA ASN A 51 -2.90 -26.69 1.06
C ASN A 51 -2.78 -25.95 2.41
N PRO A 52 -3.87 -25.79 3.17
CA PRO A 52 -3.87 -25.07 4.44
C PRO A 52 -2.94 -25.68 5.49
N ALA A 53 -2.52 -26.94 5.32
CA ALA A 53 -1.63 -27.64 6.23
C ALA A 53 -0.14 -27.28 6.05
N VAL A 54 0.25 -26.68 4.90
CA VAL A 54 1.65 -26.29 4.64
C VAL A 54 1.93 -24.86 5.11
N LEU A 55 0.92 -24.03 5.18
CA LEU A 55 0.98 -22.71 5.80
C LEU A 55 0.34 -22.84 7.19
N THR A 56 1.10 -23.17 8.20
CA THR A 56 0.70 -22.79 9.55
C THR A 56 0.57 -21.30 9.54
N GLU A 57 -0.66 -20.82 9.52
CA GLU A 57 -1.08 -19.42 9.29
C GLU A 57 -0.38 -18.44 10.23
N THR A 58 0.15 -18.94 11.34
CA THR A 58 0.84 -18.19 12.38
C THR A 58 2.27 -17.77 12.02
N ASP A 59 2.89 -18.33 10.97
CA ASP A 59 4.29 -18.06 10.64
C ASP A 59 4.49 -17.25 9.36
N SER A 60 3.42 -16.98 8.61
CA SER A 60 3.53 -16.17 7.40
C SER A 60 3.83 -14.70 7.72
N ASP A 61 4.65 -14.08 6.89
CA ASP A 61 5.03 -12.66 7.06
C ASP A 61 3.82 -11.73 7.08
N ILE A 62 2.79 -12.08 6.30
CA ILE A 62 1.55 -11.31 6.25
C ILE A 62 0.72 -11.48 7.53
N ALA A 63 0.61 -12.68 8.08
CA ALA A 63 -0.14 -12.92 9.31
C ALA A 63 0.39 -12.09 10.47
N ARG A 64 1.71 -11.97 10.59
CA ARG A 64 2.33 -11.17 11.64
C ARG A 64 1.97 -9.70 11.58
N THR A 65 1.70 -9.13 10.39
CA THR A 65 1.27 -7.74 10.28
C THR A 65 -0.08 -7.52 10.96
N PHE A 66 -0.97 -8.51 10.89
CA PHE A 66 -2.27 -8.46 11.53
C PHE A 66 -2.19 -8.87 13.03
N ASP A 67 -1.46 -9.91 13.39
CA ASP A 67 -1.30 -10.34 14.78
C ASP A 67 -0.65 -9.26 15.65
N GLN A 68 0.27 -8.49 15.07
CA GLN A 68 0.90 -7.33 15.71
C GLN A 68 0.19 -6.00 15.39
N ALA A 69 -1.03 -6.06 14.82
CA ALA A 69 -1.80 -4.86 14.55
C ALA A 69 -2.10 -4.12 15.85
N MET A 70 -2.01 -2.79 15.79
CA MET A 70 -2.50 -1.93 16.87
C MET A 70 -4.02 -1.89 16.83
N ILE A 71 -4.65 -2.16 17.97
CA ILE A 71 -6.10 -2.05 18.17
C ILE A 71 -6.38 -0.86 19.07
N VAL A 72 -7.32 -0.01 18.64
CA VAL A 72 -7.86 1.05 19.48
C VAL A 72 -9.38 0.95 19.45
N LEU A 73 -9.98 0.63 20.59
CA LEU A 73 -11.42 0.42 20.69
C LEU A 73 -12.12 1.46 21.56
N PRO A 74 -13.31 1.87 21.14
CA PRO A 74 -14.18 2.68 21.98
C PRO A 74 -14.50 1.99 23.31
N ARG A 75 -14.60 2.77 24.37
CA ARG A 75 -15.13 2.34 25.65
C ARG A 75 -16.35 3.18 26.03
N SER A 76 -16.97 2.85 27.15
CA SER A 76 -18.09 3.62 27.69
C SER A 76 -17.69 5.09 27.90
N ARG A 77 -18.68 5.97 27.82
CA ARG A 77 -18.47 7.42 27.98
C ARG A 77 -17.69 7.72 29.26
N GLY A 78 -16.64 8.52 29.14
CA GLY A 78 -15.75 8.88 30.26
C GLY A 78 -14.58 7.93 30.49
N GLN A 79 -14.50 6.82 29.77
CA GLN A 79 -13.35 5.91 29.81
C GLN A 79 -12.42 6.15 28.63
N GLU A 80 -11.09 6.02 28.86
CA GLU A 80 -10.13 6.05 27.76
C GLU A 80 -10.27 4.81 26.88
N PRO A 81 -10.07 4.94 25.55
CA PRO A 81 -10.11 3.81 24.63
C PRO A 81 -9.16 2.68 25.07
N LEU A 82 -9.54 1.43 24.79
CA LEU A 82 -8.63 0.31 24.91
C LEU A 82 -7.56 0.42 23.80
N VAL A 83 -6.30 0.35 24.20
CA VAL A 83 -5.15 0.38 23.28
C VAL A 83 -4.25 -0.83 23.53
N GLY A 84 -3.80 -1.47 22.48
CA GLY A 84 -2.81 -2.56 22.56
C GLY A 84 -2.69 -3.31 21.25
N LYS A 85 -1.86 -4.33 21.23
CA LYS A 85 -1.72 -5.20 20.06
C LYS A 85 -2.77 -6.31 20.07
N LEU A 86 -3.19 -6.74 18.90
CA LEU A 86 -4.13 -7.86 18.79
C LEU A 86 -3.58 -9.16 19.40
N SER A 87 -2.25 -9.34 19.39
CA SER A 87 -1.55 -10.47 20.04
C SER A 87 -1.53 -10.40 21.56
N ASP A 88 -1.76 -9.26 22.18
CA ASP A 88 -1.67 -9.08 23.62
C ASP A 88 -2.78 -9.85 24.33
N LYS A 89 -2.40 -10.67 25.32
CA LYS A 89 -3.37 -11.49 26.08
C LYS A 89 -4.44 -10.65 26.76
N ALA A 90 -4.07 -9.49 27.31
CA ALA A 90 -4.99 -8.55 27.96
C ALA A 90 -6.01 -7.97 26.96
N VAL A 91 -5.55 -7.61 25.74
CA VAL A 91 -6.43 -7.13 24.67
C VAL A 91 -7.40 -8.23 24.25
N ARG A 92 -6.90 -9.43 23.96
CA ARG A 92 -7.75 -10.57 23.58
C ARG A 92 -8.78 -10.93 24.64
N HIS A 93 -8.40 -10.90 25.91
CA HIS A 93 -9.34 -11.13 27.01
C HIS A 93 -10.45 -10.07 27.04
N GLN A 94 -10.13 -8.80 26.83
CA GLN A 94 -11.13 -7.73 26.77
C GLN A 94 -12.01 -7.83 25.53
N LEU A 95 -11.45 -8.23 24.38
CA LEU A 95 -12.21 -8.46 23.14
C LEU A 95 -13.19 -9.63 23.31
N ALA A 96 -12.77 -10.72 23.93
CA ALA A 96 -13.63 -11.87 24.23
C ALA A 96 -14.75 -11.54 25.22
N GLY A 97 -14.55 -10.56 26.08
CA GLY A 97 -15.55 -10.05 27.02
C GLY A 97 -16.54 -9.04 26.41
N LEU A 98 -16.39 -8.67 25.14
CA LEU A 98 -17.38 -7.84 24.46
C LEU A 98 -18.65 -8.67 24.27
N GLY A 99 -19.76 -8.24 24.90
CA GLY A 99 -21.03 -8.92 24.81
C GLY A 99 -21.58 -8.96 23.38
N PRO A 100 -22.46 -9.93 23.09
CA PRO A 100 -23.14 -10.01 21.80
C PRO A 100 -23.90 -8.71 21.52
N GLY A 101 -23.82 -8.22 20.29
CA GLY A 101 -24.51 -7.00 19.85
C GLY A 101 -23.68 -5.72 19.90
N ARG A 102 -22.43 -5.75 20.38
CA ARG A 102 -21.51 -4.62 20.22
C ARG A 102 -20.76 -4.75 18.89
N HIS A 103 -21.23 -4.05 17.88
CA HIS A 103 -20.60 -3.97 16.57
C HIS A 103 -20.13 -2.53 16.32
N TYR A 104 -18.83 -2.35 16.13
CA TYR A 104 -18.27 -1.02 15.90
C TYR A 104 -18.06 -0.74 14.41
N PRO A 105 -18.43 0.44 13.90
CA PRO A 105 -17.89 0.93 12.64
C PRO A 105 -16.38 0.93 12.75
N THR A 106 -15.69 0.38 11.76
CA THR A 106 -14.27 0.03 11.92
C THR A 106 -13.41 0.68 10.86
N ILE A 107 -12.31 1.25 11.30
CA ILE A 107 -11.27 1.85 10.45
C ILE A 107 -10.10 0.88 10.32
N VAL A 108 -9.74 0.53 9.08
CA VAL A 108 -8.42 0.00 8.76
C VAL A 108 -7.48 1.18 8.59
N TYR A 109 -6.51 1.31 9.50
CA TYR A 109 -5.58 2.43 9.53
C TYR A 109 -4.20 2.03 9.02
N MET A 110 -3.77 2.63 7.91
CA MET A 110 -2.47 2.36 7.29
C MET A 110 -1.46 3.42 7.72
N HIS A 111 -0.49 3.02 8.54
CA HIS A 111 0.56 3.89 9.06
C HIS A 111 1.58 4.33 8.00
N GLY A 112 2.37 5.36 8.28
CA GLY A 112 3.43 5.88 7.41
C GLY A 112 4.67 5.01 7.37
N CYS A 113 5.66 5.44 6.59
CA CYS A 113 6.92 4.72 6.34
C CYS A 113 7.87 4.61 7.56
N THR A 114 7.60 5.33 8.62
CA THR A 114 8.34 5.26 9.90
C THR A 114 7.66 4.40 10.96
N GLY A 115 6.60 3.69 10.59
CA GLY A 115 5.82 2.84 11.49
C GLY A 115 4.56 3.51 12.02
N MET A 116 4.05 2.99 13.14
CA MET A 116 2.74 3.36 13.71
C MET A 116 2.64 4.84 14.10
N GLY A 117 3.75 5.49 14.41
CA GLY A 117 3.78 6.90 14.78
C GLY A 117 2.99 7.22 16.05
N ARG A 118 2.42 8.44 16.08
CA ARG A 118 1.58 8.88 17.19
C ARG A 118 0.20 8.24 17.14
N LEU A 119 -0.30 7.78 18.27
CA LEU A 119 -1.65 7.21 18.38
C LEU A 119 -2.78 8.26 18.35
N THR A 120 -2.44 9.54 18.31
CA THR A 120 -3.40 10.66 18.37
C THR A 120 -4.59 10.49 17.42
N PRO A 121 -4.41 10.22 16.11
CA PRO A 121 -5.56 10.04 15.22
C PRO A 121 -6.41 8.82 15.59
N MET A 122 -5.78 7.70 15.91
CA MET A 122 -6.50 6.47 16.26
C MET A 122 -7.30 6.63 17.57
N LEU A 123 -6.74 7.32 18.55
CA LEU A 123 -7.44 7.65 19.80
C LEU A 123 -8.63 8.59 19.54
N ALA A 124 -8.48 9.59 18.67
CA ALA A 124 -9.57 10.49 18.31
C ALA A 124 -10.72 9.75 17.60
N PHE A 125 -10.38 8.84 16.66
CA PHE A 125 -11.37 7.99 16.01
C PHE A 125 -12.08 7.09 17.02
N ALA A 126 -11.35 6.48 17.96
CA ALA A 126 -11.97 5.62 18.96
C ALA A 126 -12.86 6.40 19.94
N LYS A 127 -12.46 7.60 20.37
CA LYS A 127 -13.29 8.51 21.17
C LYS A 127 -14.56 8.94 20.42
N ALA A 128 -14.52 8.93 19.09
CA ALA A 128 -15.68 9.21 18.23
C ALA A 128 -16.57 7.98 17.94
N GLY A 129 -16.22 6.81 18.47
CA GLY A 129 -17.02 5.58 18.38
C GLY A 129 -16.58 4.58 17.32
N PHE A 130 -15.47 4.82 16.61
CA PHE A 130 -14.91 3.90 15.63
C PHE A 130 -13.91 2.95 16.28
N ALA A 131 -14.01 1.66 16.01
CA ALA A 131 -12.88 0.75 16.25
C ALA A 131 -11.78 1.04 15.22
N VAL A 132 -10.52 0.94 15.63
CA VAL A 132 -9.38 1.11 14.74
C VAL A 132 -8.52 -0.14 14.77
N ILE A 133 -8.23 -0.70 13.61
CA ILE A 133 -7.27 -1.77 13.41
C ILE A 133 -6.18 -1.25 12.48
N ALA A 134 -4.95 -1.21 13.00
CA ALA A 134 -3.81 -0.74 12.23
C ALA A 134 -2.81 -1.89 12.03
N PRO A 135 -2.81 -2.56 10.88
CA PRO A 135 -1.82 -3.58 10.55
C PRO A 135 -0.41 -3.02 10.68
N ASN A 136 0.49 -3.79 11.33
CA ASN A 136 1.87 -3.37 11.54
C ASN A 136 2.78 -3.91 10.45
N SER A 137 3.04 -3.15 9.40
CA SER A 137 3.92 -3.53 8.30
C SER A 137 5.34 -3.86 8.78
N PHE A 138 5.80 -3.26 9.89
CA PHE A 138 7.11 -3.52 10.49
C PHE A 138 7.19 -4.82 11.30
N ALA A 139 6.09 -5.55 11.44
CA ALA A 139 6.09 -6.89 12.01
C ALA A 139 6.58 -7.97 11.01
N ARG A 140 6.71 -7.64 9.73
CA ARG A 140 7.34 -8.53 8.74
C ARG A 140 8.78 -8.84 9.13
N ARG A 141 9.24 -10.06 8.87
CA ARG A 141 10.66 -10.44 9.04
C ARG A 141 11.54 -9.67 8.07
N PHE A 142 11.03 -9.47 6.88
CA PHE A 142 11.69 -8.71 5.84
C PHE A 142 10.77 -7.63 5.32
N ARG A 143 11.17 -6.39 5.53
CA ARG A 143 10.54 -5.21 4.96
C ARG A 143 11.61 -4.26 4.48
N PRO A 144 11.68 -3.98 3.17
CA PRO A 144 12.65 -3.02 2.65
C PRO A 144 12.48 -1.63 3.26
N LEU A 145 13.58 -0.93 3.43
CA LEU A 145 13.57 0.48 3.83
C LEU A 145 12.86 1.29 2.74
N GLN A 146 11.85 2.06 3.15
CA GLN A 146 11.02 2.82 2.21
C GLN A 146 11.25 4.32 2.31
N CYS A 147 11.69 4.83 3.45
CA CYS A 147 11.98 6.24 3.60
C CYS A 147 13.10 6.53 4.59
N ARG A 148 13.75 7.67 4.37
CA ARG A 148 14.67 8.32 5.30
C ARG A 148 14.03 9.62 5.75
N ALA A 149 13.35 9.58 6.90
CA ALA A 149 12.55 10.71 7.38
C ALA A 149 13.39 11.97 7.64
N SER A 150 14.64 11.82 8.09
CA SER A 150 15.57 12.94 8.29
C SER A 150 15.94 13.66 6.98
N GLU A 151 16.00 12.93 5.88
CA GLU A 151 16.30 13.45 4.55
C GLU A 151 15.06 13.83 3.76
N ARG A 152 13.86 13.46 4.26
CA ARG A 152 12.57 13.61 3.57
C ARG A 152 12.56 12.97 2.19
N THR A 153 13.18 11.80 2.08
CA THR A 153 13.26 11.01 0.84
C THR A 153 12.63 9.64 1.04
N GLY A 154 12.07 9.09 -0.01
CA GLY A 154 11.46 7.76 0.04
C GLY A 154 10.48 7.49 -1.09
N GLY A 155 9.82 6.34 -1.00
CA GLY A 155 8.88 5.88 -2.03
C GLY A 155 9.55 5.14 -3.18
N GLU A 156 10.87 4.98 -3.17
CA GLU A 156 11.64 4.38 -4.27
C GLU A 156 11.40 2.86 -4.40
N ASN A 157 11.10 2.19 -3.31
CA ASN A 157 10.81 0.77 -3.33
C ASN A 157 9.31 0.54 -3.56
N ILE A 158 8.94 0.42 -4.84
CA ILE A 158 7.53 0.27 -5.25
C ILE A 158 6.88 -1.01 -4.69
N PHE A 159 7.63 -2.10 -4.45
CA PHE A 159 7.11 -3.34 -3.89
C PHE A 159 6.56 -3.18 -2.47
N VAL A 160 7.01 -2.16 -1.74
CA VAL A 160 6.44 -1.86 -0.43
C VAL A 160 4.96 -1.48 -0.53
N PHE A 161 4.56 -0.80 -1.59
CA PHE A 161 3.15 -0.47 -1.80
C PHE A 161 2.31 -1.73 -2.06
N ASP A 162 2.83 -2.71 -2.81
CA ASP A 162 2.15 -4.00 -2.99
C ASP A 162 1.99 -4.73 -1.65
N PHE A 163 3.03 -4.73 -0.80
CA PHE A 163 2.92 -5.27 0.55
C PHE A 163 1.80 -4.60 1.35
N ARG A 164 1.68 -3.26 1.25
CA ARG A 164 0.64 -2.50 1.93
C ARG A 164 -0.77 -2.84 1.42
N LEU A 165 -0.93 -3.04 0.12
CA LEU A 165 -2.21 -3.44 -0.47
C LEU A 165 -2.63 -4.85 0.01
N VAL A 166 -1.69 -5.79 0.04
CA VAL A 166 -1.94 -7.14 0.57
C VAL A 166 -2.25 -7.10 2.06
N GLU A 167 -1.64 -6.21 2.84
CA GLU A 167 -1.95 -6.01 4.26
C GLU A 167 -3.40 -5.54 4.48
N ILE A 168 -3.92 -4.66 3.62
CA ILE A 168 -5.33 -4.25 3.67
C ILE A 168 -6.24 -5.46 3.41
N SER A 169 -5.99 -6.19 2.31
CA SER A 169 -6.80 -7.35 1.94
C SER A 169 -6.78 -8.45 3.00
N TYR A 170 -5.61 -8.73 3.57
CA TYR A 170 -5.47 -9.71 4.64
C TYR A 170 -6.19 -9.26 5.93
N ALA A 171 -6.07 -7.98 6.28
CA ALA A 171 -6.78 -7.44 7.43
C ALA A 171 -8.29 -7.58 7.26
N LEU A 172 -8.85 -7.26 6.10
CA LEU A 172 -10.29 -7.44 5.80
C LEU A 172 -10.72 -8.89 5.93
N GLN A 173 -9.96 -9.83 5.38
CA GLN A 173 -10.23 -11.26 5.50
C GLN A 173 -10.28 -11.71 6.97
N ARG A 174 -9.32 -11.27 7.78
CA ARG A 174 -9.26 -11.60 9.21
C ARG A 174 -10.37 -10.93 10.02
N MET A 175 -10.67 -9.68 9.69
CA MET A 175 -11.70 -8.87 10.34
C MET A 175 -13.12 -9.43 10.14
N ALA A 176 -13.39 -10.04 8.99
CA ALA A 176 -14.71 -10.61 8.68
C ALA A 176 -15.21 -11.62 9.73
N HIS A 177 -14.30 -12.25 10.46
CA HIS A 177 -14.59 -13.23 11.51
C HIS A 177 -14.60 -12.66 12.93
N LEU A 178 -14.35 -11.36 13.10
CA LEU A 178 -14.33 -10.74 14.43
C LEU A 178 -15.74 -10.26 14.82
N PRO A 179 -16.34 -10.78 15.90
CA PRO A 179 -17.76 -10.56 16.21
C PRO A 179 -18.08 -9.12 16.62
N TRP A 180 -17.08 -8.31 16.93
CA TRP A 180 -17.26 -6.92 17.34
C TRP A 180 -17.10 -5.92 16.18
N ILE A 181 -16.86 -6.38 14.96
CA ILE A 181 -16.75 -5.54 13.77
C ILE A 181 -18.08 -5.42 13.06
N ASN A 182 -18.46 -4.20 12.73
CA ASN A 182 -19.55 -3.95 11.81
C ASN A 182 -19.04 -4.02 10.36
N ASN A 183 -19.15 -5.18 9.74
CA ASN A 183 -18.68 -5.41 8.37
C ASN A 183 -19.44 -4.59 7.30
N GLN A 184 -20.53 -3.93 7.66
CA GLN A 184 -21.27 -3.03 6.76
C GLN A 184 -20.80 -1.57 6.90
N ARG A 185 -19.92 -1.28 7.87
CA ARG A 185 -19.40 0.06 8.12
C ARG A 185 -17.89 0.01 8.30
N LEU A 186 -17.21 -0.17 7.18
CA LEU A 186 -15.74 -0.23 7.11
C LEU A 186 -15.19 1.03 6.44
N PHE A 187 -14.09 1.52 6.95
CA PHE A 187 -13.41 2.72 6.46
C PHE A 187 -11.93 2.45 6.30
N LEU A 188 -11.32 3.08 5.30
CA LEU A 188 -9.88 3.00 5.07
C LEU A 188 -9.25 4.37 5.32
N VAL A 189 -8.31 4.43 6.23
CA VAL A 189 -7.56 5.66 6.52
C VAL A 189 -6.08 5.39 6.35
N GLY A 190 -5.41 6.19 5.55
CA GLY A 190 -3.97 6.05 5.33
C GLY A 190 -3.22 7.36 5.51
N THR A 191 -2.01 7.26 6.06
CA THR A 191 -1.13 8.38 6.35
C THR A 191 0.20 8.22 5.64
N SER A 192 0.64 9.21 4.85
CA SER A 192 1.93 9.22 4.16
C SER A 192 2.07 7.98 3.25
N GLU A 193 3.03 7.09 3.44
CA GLU A 193 3.10 5.79 2.74
C GLU A 193 1.78 5.01 2.84
N GLY A 194 1.14 5.01 4.01
CA GLY A 194 -0.19 4.43 4.19
C GLY A 194 -1.26 5.17 3.39
N GLY A 195 -1.11 6.48 3.18
CA GLY A 195 -1.96 7.29 2.29
C GLY A 195 -1.84 6.85 0.84
N VAL A 196 -0.62 6.54 0.38
CA VAL A 196 -0.41 5.92 -0.94
C VAL A 196 -1.17 4.60 -1.04
N ALA A 197 -1.03 3.72 -0.05
CA ALA A 197 -1.74 2.44 -0.03
C ALA A 197 -3.26 2.62 -0.04
N ALA A 198 -3.79 3.53 0.77
CA ALA A 198 -5.21 3.84 0.80
C ALA A 198 -5.72 4.35 -0.56
N ALA A 199 -4.93 5.18 -1.23
CA ALA A 199 -5.29 5.69 -2.56
C ALA A 199 -5.26 4.61 -3.64
N LEU A 200 -4.32 3.67 -3.59
CA LEU A 200 -4.12 2.64 -4.61
C LEU A 200 -4.99 1.40 -4.41
N TYR A 201 -5.58 1.20 -3.24
CA TYR A 201 -6.44 0.06 -2.97
C TYR A 201 -7.70 0.09 -3.85
N ARG A 202 -8.02 -1.06 -4.48
CA ARG A 202 -9.08 -1.16 -5.51
C ARG A 202 -10.34 -1.89 -5.04
N GLY A 203 -10.30 -2.49 -3.84
CA GLY A 203 -11.45 -3.22 -3.30
C GLY A 203 -12.62 -2.29 -2.96
N GLU A 204 -13.83 -2.85 -2.94
CA GLU A 204 -15.10 -2.15 -2.78
C GLU A 204 -15.68 -2.30 -1.36
N GLU A 205 -14.87 -2.78 -0.41
CA GLU A 205 -15.32 -3.12 0.94
C GLU A 205 -15.53 -1.90 1.84
N PHE A 206 -15.02 -0.74 1.43
CA PHE A 206 -15.04 0.46 2.27
C PHE A 206 -16.18 1.42 1.91
N ASN A 207 -16.86 1.91 2.94
CA ASN A 207 -17.90 2.94 2.80
C ASN A 207 -17.30 4.31 2.42
N ALA A 208 -16.07 4.58 2.85
CA ALA A 208 -15.32 5.77 2.49
C ALA A 208 -13.83 5.59 2.83
N ARG A 209 -12.96 6.42 2.23
CA ARG A 209 -11.54 6.45 2.56
C ARG A 209 -11.02 7.84 2.84
N ILE A 210 -9.99 7.90 3.68
CA ILE A 210 -9.22 9.13 3.94
C ILE A 210 -7.78 8.91 3.50
N ILE A 211 -7.28 9.80 2.65
CA ILE A 211 -5.90 9.85 2.20
C ILE A 211 -5.27 11.07 2.85
N SER A 212 -4.35 10.86 3.76
CA SER A 212 -3.66 11.95 4.43
C SER A 212 -2.17 11.96 4.12
N GLN A 213 -1.60 13.15 4.02
CA GLN A 213 -0.17 13.36 3.82
C GLN A 213 0.37 12.70 2.54
N TRP A 214 -0.47 12.62 1.50
CA TRP A 214 -0.07 12.29 0.14
C TRP A 214 -0.99 13.00 -0.86
N THR A 215 -0.37 13.52 -1.91
CA THR A 215 -1.02 14.37 -2.91
C THR A 215 -1.67 13.62 -4.07
N CYS A 216 -1.60 12.30 -4.09
CA CYS A 216 -1.91 11.46 -5.26
C CYS A 216 -1.00 11.71 -6.48
N HIS A 217 0.04 12.51 -6.33
CA HIS A 217 1.06 12.80 -7.33
C HIS A 217 2.42 12.28 -6.87
N GLY A 218 3.13 11.66 -7.76
CA GLY A 218 4.58 11.50 -7.71
C GLY A 218 5.25 10.91 -6.46
N ALA A 219 4.69 9.96 -5.75
CA ALA A 219 5.60 8.97 -5.19
C ALA A 219 6.34 8.36 -6.39
N PRO A 220 7.69 8.17 -6.37
CA PRO A 220 8.41 7.76 -7.56
C PRO A 220 7.69 6.62 -8.28
N PHE A 221 7.36 6.83 -9.56
CA PHE A 221 6.62 5.89 -10.41
C PHE A 221 5.14 5.64 -10.05
N ILE A 222 4.58 6.27 -9.02
CA ILE A 222 3.21 6.04 -8.55
C ILE A 222 2.43 7.34 -8.52
N ARG A 223 1.23 7.28 -9.10
CA ARG A 223 0.34 8.43 -9.18
C ARG A 223 -1.11 7.96 -9.29
N GLY A 224 -2.03 8.79 -8.77
CA GLY A 224 -3.46 8.61 -8.98
C GLY A 224 -4.21 8.03 -7.79
N LEU A 225 -5.47 7.76 -8.04
CA LEU A 225 -6.44 7.26 -7.08
C LEU A 225 -7.22 6.09 -7.68
N ALA A 226 -7.18 4.95 -7.03
CA ALA A 226 -7.83 3.73 -7.48
C ALA A 226 -9.19 3.48 -6.81
N ALA A 227 -9.65 4.37 -5.91
CA ALA A 227 -10.95 4.24 -5.26
C ALA A 227 -12.05 3.86 -6.26
N PRO A 228 -12.96 2.93 -5.92
CA PRO A 228 -14.12 2.58 -6.74
C PRO A 228 -14.99 3.79 -7.08
N ILE A 229 -15.75 3.69 -8.16
CA ILE A 229 -16.77 4.68 -8.49
C ILE A 229 -17.86 4.60 -7.41
N GLY A 230 -18.24 5.74 -6.86
CA GLY A 230 -19.24 5.82 -5.80
C GLY A 230 -18.66 5.84 -4.39
N GLU A 231 -17.41 5.42 -4.19
CA GLU A 231 -16.77 5.52 -2.89
C GLU A 231 -16.33 6.97 -2.60
N PRO A 232 -16.80 7.58 -1.49
CA PRO A 232 -16.38 8.90 -1.05
C PRO A 232 -14.91 8.91 -0.64
N VAL A 233 -14.19 9.99 -1.01
CA VAL A 233 -12.77 10.16 -0.67
C VAL A 233 -12.56 11.52 0.00
N LEU A 234 -11.94 11.51 1.16
CA LEU A 234 -11.37 12.72 1.77
C LEU A 234 -9.84 12.70 1.61
N ALA A 235 -9.30 13.67 0.91
CA ALA A 235 -7.86 13.89 0.85
C ALA A 235 -7.47 15.08 1.73
N ILE A 236 -6.41 14.94 2.54
CA ILE A 236 -5.94 16.00 3.43
C ILE A 236 -4.42 16.14 3.28
N VAL A 237 -3.99 17.30 2.83
CA VAL A 237 -2.57 17.65 2.64
C VAL A 237 -2.27 19.04 3.21
N ARG A 238 -0.98 19.33 3.44
CA ARG A 238 -0.50 20.71 3.65
C ARG A 238 0.07 21.25 2.35
N SER A 239 -0.14 22.53 2.10
CA SER A 239 0.41 23.22 0.92
C SER A 239 1.94 23.27 0.95
N ASP A 240 2.51 23.41 2.13
CA ASP A 240 3.94 23.57 2.40
C ASP A 240 4.58 22.36 3.11
N ASP A 241 4.03 21.18 2.91
CA ASP A 241 4.60 19.94 3.44
C ASP A 241 6.02 19.76 2.88
N PRO A 242 7.02 19.63 3.77
CA PRO A 242 8.42 19.56 3.35
C PRO A 242 8.78 18.30 2.55
N TRP A 243 7.89 17.31 2.47
CA TRP A 243 8.05 16.15 1.58
C TRP A 243 7.67 16.43 0.13
N TYR A 244 6.95 17.53 -0.16
CA TYR A 244 6.44 17.85 -1.49
C TYR A 244 7.24 18.94 -2.19
N GLN A 245 8.48 19.18 -1.76
CA GLN A 245 9.37 20.19 -2.34
C GLN A 245 9.72 19.81 -3.79
N PRO A 246 9.51 20.72 -4.77
CA PRO A 246 9.67 20.42 -6.20
C PRO A 246 11.06 19.96 -6.61
N ASP A 247 12.08 20.41 -5.91
CA ASP A 247 13.50 20.10 -6.14
C ASP A 247 13.92 18.72 -5.63
N ARG A 248 13.14 18.12 -4.71
CA ARG A 248 13.45 16.82 -4.08
C ARG A 248 12.50 15.71 -4.47
N THR A 249 11.28 16.04 -4.82
CA THR A 249 10.20 15.10 -5.08
C THR A 249 9.43 15.54 -6.32
N ALA A 250 10.08 15.45 -7.48
CA ALA A 250 9.51 15.86 -8.75
C ALA A 250 8.07 15.34 -8.91
N GLY A 251 7.09 16.26 -8.95
CA GLY A 251 5.70 15.96 -9.22
C GLY A 251 4.82 15.59 -8.00
N GLN A 252 5.29 15.74 -6.76
CA GLN A 252 4.44 15.49 -5.57
C GLN A 252 3.64 16.70 -5.07
N HIS A 253 3.46 17.71 -5.89
CA HIS A 253 2.67 18.89 -5.55
C HIS A 253 1.24 18.75 -6.06
N GLY A 254 0.33 19.53 -5.47
CA GLY A 254 -1.10 19.46 -5.74
C GLY A 254 -1.85 18.67 -4.69
N ASP A 255 -3.00 18.16 -5.05
CA ASP A 255 -3.85 17.34 -4.20
C ASP A 255 -4.54 16.23 -5.00
N CYS A 256 -5.30 15.36 -4.31
CA CYS A 256 -5.97 14.23 -4.95
C CYS A 256 -7.23 14.61 -5.75
N SER A 257 -7.69 15.84 -5.72
CA SER A 257 -8.99 16.24 -6.29
C SER A 257 -9.14 15.95 -7.78
N THR A 258 -8.04 16.08 -8.54
CA THR A 258 -8.01 15.79 -9.98
C THR A 258 -8.23 14.31 -10.31
N PHE A 259 -8.16 13.43 -9.34
CA PHE A 259 -8.36 11.98 -9.49
C PHE A 259 -9.70 11.49 -8.94
N PHE A 260 -10.54 12.36 -8.36
CA PHE A 260 -11.83 11.96 -7.80
C PHE A 260 -12.78 11.47 -8.89
N LYS A 261 -13.19 10.20 -8.78
CA LYS A 261 -14.21 9.62 -9.65
C LYS A 261 -15.64 10.01 -9.25
N THR A 262 -15.81 10.40 -7.97
CA THR A 262 -17.09 10.83 -7.40
C THR A 262 -16.92 12.18 -6.68
N PRO A 263 -16.67 13.27 -7.43
CA PRO A 263 -16.31 14.57 -6.83
C PRO A 263 -17.40 15.17 -5.94
N LYS A 264 -18.67 14.82 -6.17
CA LYS A 264 -19.80 15.31 -5.34
C LYS A 264 -19.81 14.73 -3.91
N LEU A 265 -19.22 13.55 -3.70
CA LEU A 265 -19.11 12.88 -2.41
C LEU A 265 -17.71 12.99 -1.82
N SER A 266 -16.75 13.47 -2.60
CA SER A 266 -15.34 13.55 -2.23
C SER A 266 -14.92 14.98 -1.93
N LYS A 267 -13.91 15.14 -1.09
CA LYS A 267 -13.38 16.46 -0.70
C LYS A 267 -11.86 16.42 -0.62
N SER A 268 -11.22 17.46 -1.13
CA SER A 268 -9.81 17.75 -0.87
C SER A 268 -9.71 18.92 0.12
N LEU A 269 -8.95 18.73 1.20
CA LEU A 269 -8.64 19.74 2.20
C LEU A 269 -7.15 20.05 2.12
N VAL A 270 -6.83 21.22 1.61
CA VAL A 270 -5.47 21.76 1.64
C VAL A 270 -5.35 22.68 2.85
N ILE A 271 -4.42 22.39 3.75
CA ILE A 271 -4.15 23.18 4.95
C ILE A 271 -2.95 24.07 4.66
N ASP A 272 -3.16 25.38 4.78
CA ASP A 272 -2.11 26.37 4.58
C ASP A 272 -1.26 26.53 5.86
N GLY A 273 0.02 26.79 5.66
CA GLY A 273 0.98 27.10 6.71
C GLY A 273 1.44 25.92 7.56
N GLY A 274 2.53 26.12 8.27
CA GLY A 274 3.11 25.16 9.21
C GLY A 274 3.84 24.01 8.51
N ALA A 275 5.06 24.26 8.02
CA ALA A 275 5.90 23.30 7.31
C ALA A 275 6.14 21.98 8.07
N ALA A 276 5.12 21.17 8.20
CA ALA A 276 5.12 19.90 8.89
C ALA A 276 4.42 18.82 8.08
N HIS A 277 4.99 17.64 8.07
CA HIS A 277 4.36 16.47 7.43
C HIS A 277 3.16 15.95 8.22
N ASP A 278 3.15 16.09 9.55
CA ASP A 278 2.04 15.67 10.39
C ASP A 278 0.85 16.64 10.28
N ILE A 279 -0.30 16.13 9.85
CA ILE A 279 -1.56 16.89 9.78
C ILE A 279 -2.51 16.57 10.93
N TRP A 280 -2.29 15.47 11.65
CA TRP A 280 -3.24 15.00 12.67
C TRP A 280 -3.22 15.82 13.94
N GLY A 281 -2.17 16.61 14.15
CA GLY A 281 -2.12 17.65 15.17
C GLY A 281 -2.96 18.89 14.83
N HIS A 282 -3.47 19.02 13.60
CA HIS A 282 -4.29 20.16 13.21
C HIS A 282 -5.77 19.90 13.49
N ASN A 283 -6.36 20.70 14.41
CA ASN A 283 -7.73 20.51 14.88
C ASN A 283 -8.79 20.53 13.75
N GLY A 284 -8.59 21.33 12.73
CA GLY A 284 -9.47 21.38 11.56
C GLY A 284 -9.45 20.10 10.72
N ALA A 285 -8.26 19.52 10.53
CA ALA A 285 -8.10 18.25 9.80
C ALA A 285 -8.81 17.10 10.53
N MET A 286 -8.60 17.00 11.84
CA MET A 286 -9.24 15.95 12.64
C MET A 286 -10.77 16.10 12.65
N ARG A 287 -11.28 17.32 12.82
CA ARG A 287 -12.73 17.56 12.77
C ARG A 287 -13.31 17.14 11.42
N GLU A 288 -12.71 17.58 10.33
CA GLU A 288 -13.19 17.22 8.97
C GLU A 288 -13.16 15.72 8.75
N ALA A 289 -12.08 15.04 9.19
CA ALA A 289 -11.99 13.57 9.10
C ALA A 289 -13.11 12.88 9.86
N LEU A 290 -13.38 13.26 11.09
CA LEU A 290 -14.45 12.70 11.91
C LEU A 290 -15.84 12.96 11.30
N ASP A 291 -16.08 14.18 10.85
CA ASP A 291 -17.36 14.55 10.25
C ASP A 291 -17.58 13.84 8.91
N PHE A 292 -16.52 13.64 8.13
CA PHE A 292 -16.56 12.86 6.90
C PHE A 292 -16.93 11.40 7.16
N LEU A 293 -16.25 10.72 8.09
CA LEU A 293 -16.54 9.32 8.43
C LEU A 293 -17.95 9.12 9.02
N ARG A 294 -18.49 10.10 9.72
CA ARG A 294 -19.86 10.02 10.28
C ARG A 294 -20.93 10.17 9.22
N ARG A 295 -20.66 10.94 8.16
CA ARG A 295 -21.61 11.13 7.05
C ARG A 295 -21.74 9.92 6.14
N HIS A 296 -20.74 9.09 6.13
CA HIS A 296 -20.67 7.89 5.28
C HIS A 296 -20.61 6.61 6.11
#